data_34b327be90bff8ae3081366bb921a9df
#
_entry.id   34b327be90bff8ae3081366bb921a9df
#
_cell.length_a   1.000
_cell.length_b   1.000
_cell.length_c   1.000
_cell.angle_alpha   90.00
_cell.angle_beta   90.00
_cell.angle_gamma   90.00
#
_symmetry.space_group_name_H-M   'P 1'
#
loop_
_entity.id
_entity.type
_entity.pdbx_description
1 polymer ?
#
loop_
_entity_poly.entity_id
_entity_poly.type
_entity_poly.pdbx_seq_one_letter_code
_entity_poly.pdbx_strand_id
1 'polypeptide(L)'
;MIKSILKNKTINGDSLKELKKIPNETFDLIFADPPYNLQLKKELSRPDRSKVKAVDDKWDKFKNFKSYDEFTLNWLSECKRILKKNGTIWVIGSYHNIFRVGSIIQDLGFWILNDVIWNKNNPMPNFRGTRFTNAHETLIWASKNEGSKYTFNYQSLKCLNDDLQMRSTWNLPICNGKERLKKNGKKIHSTQKPEALLHRIILATTNKGDCIFDPFLGTGTSAVVAKKLGRKYYGIEKERKYFNAAADRIKETKTIENNYLDTIQNNKSKPRIPFGSLVELGIIKPGSNIFDVKRKINAKIMADGSIKHKHSEGSIHKIAAKIMGTESYNGWTYWYCNINGSFVPIDNLRQRFLNKNI
;
A
#
# COMPACT_ATOMS: atom_id res chain seq x y z
N MET A 1 -4.67 -9.91 27.13
CA MET A 1 -3.39 -9.31 26.66
C MET A 1 -3.50 -8.80 25.21
N ILE A 2 -3.93 -9.58 24.20
CA ILE A 2 -4.05 -9.16 22.78
C ILE A 2 -4.97 -7.92 22.63
N LYS A 3 -6.13 -7.86 23.32
CA LYS A 3 -7.03 -6.69 23.25
C LYS A 3 -6.41 -5.38 23.75
N SER A 4 -5.41 -5.41 24.64
CA SER A 4 -4.71 -4.20 25.12
C SER A 4 -3.63 -3.72 24.14
N ILE A 5 -3.03 -4.62 23.36
CA ILE A 5 -2.03 -4.30 22.33
C ILE A 5 -2.70 -3.70 21.09
N LEU A 6 -3.94 -4.10 20.80
CA LEU A 6 -4.73 -3.55 19.69
C LEU A 6 -5.26 -2.13 19.94
N LYS A 7 -4.94 -1.49 21.08
CA LYS A 7 -5.15 -0.06 21.29
C LYS A 7 -3.98 0.72 20.68
N ASN A 8 -4.30 1.85 20.08
CA ASN A 8 -3.29 2.78 19.56
C ASN A 8 -2.27 3.11 20.65
N LYS A 9 -1.01 2.70 20.46
CA LYS A 9 0.02 2.80 21.50
C LYS A 9 1.39 3.09 20.90
N THR A 10 2.17 3.88 21.60
CA THR A 10 3.60 4.06 21.34
C THR A 10 4.39 3.74 22.61
N ILE A 11 5.58 3.19 22.45
CA ILE A 11 6.46 2.80 23.56
C ILE A 11 7.81 3.46 23.36
N ASN A 12 8.32 4.09 24.44
CA ASN A 12 9.71 4.50 24.48
C ASN A 12 10.57 3.35 25.01
N GLY A 13 11.33 2.71 24.13
CA GLY A 13 12.11 1.54 24.48
C GLY A 13 12.99 1.03 23.35
N ASP A 14 13.82 0.06 23.67
CA ASP A 14 14.66 -0.64 22.68
C ASP A 14 13.84 -1.68 21.93
N SER A 15 13.82 -1.61 20.60
CA SER A 15 12.99 -2.46 19.74
C SER A 15 13.25 -3.96 19.96
N LEU A 16 14.52 -4.38 20.10
CA LEU A 16 14.84 -5.80 20.31
C LEU A 16 14.31 -6.34 21.66
N LYS A 17 14.20 -5.47 22.68
CA LYS A 17 13.66 -5.85 23.98
C LYS A 17 12.12 -5.84 23.97
N GLU A 18 11.53 -4.82 23.38
CA GLU A 18 10.07 -4.64 23.40
C GLU A 18 9.35 -5.61 22.43
N LEU A 19 9.97 -5.95 21.29
CA LEU A 19 9.44 -6.94 20.34
C LEU A 19 9.17 -8.30 21.01
N LYS A 20 10.06 -8.76 21.88
CA LYS A 20 9.91 -10.04 22.59
C LYS A 20 8.68 -10.13 23.51
N LYS A 21 8.14 -8.98 23.94
CA LYS A 21 6.95 -8.90 24.80
C LYS A 21 5.63 -8.95 24.00
N ILE A 22 5.69 -8.84 22.68
CA ILE A 22 4.53 -8.81 21.81
C ILE A 22 4.13 -10.25 21.47
N PRO A 23 2.83 -10.60 21.58
CA PRO A 23 2.33 -11.92 21.18
C PRO A 23 2.52 -12.22 19.71
N ASN A 24 2.56 -13.51 19.37
CA ASN A 24 2.58 -13.97 17.98
C ASN A 24 1.36 -13.46 17.22
N GLU A 25 1.49 -13.29 15.90
CA GLU A 25 0.40 -13.04 14.96
C GLU A 25 -0.54 -11.88 15.36
N THR A 26 0.07 -10.76 15.77
CA THR A 26 -0.66 -9.59 16.29
C THR A 26 -0.98 -8.55 15.21
N PHE A 27 -0.08 -8.32 14.25
CA PHE A 27 -0.15 -7.21 13.31
C PHE A 27 -0.48 -7.63 11.88
N ASP A 28 -1.25 -6.78 11.20
CA ASP A 28 -1.62 -6.96 9.79
C ASP A 28 -0.54 -6.45 8.85
N LEU A 29 0.11 -5.35 9.24
CA LEU A 29 1.20 -4.71 8.51
C LEU A 29 2.34 -4.35 9.46
N ILE A 30 3.57 -4.58 9.03
CA ILE A 30 4.77 -4.00 9.64
C ILE A 30 5.42 -3.07 8.63
N PHE A 31 5.69 -1.84 9.03
CA PHE A 31 6.56 -0.92 8.30
C PHE A 31 7.81 -0.67 9.12
N ALA A 32 8.98 -0.85 8.55
CA ALA A 32 10.26 -0.65 9.24
C ALA A 32 11.19 0.26 8.45
N ASP A 33 11.67 1.31 9.12
CA ASP A 33 12.74 2.21 8.67
C ASP A 33 13.96 2.02 9.60
N PRO A 34 14.68 0.89 9.48
CA PRO A 34 15.76 0.54 10.41
C PRO A 34 16.98 1.46 10.26
N PRO A 35 17.94 1.44 11.18
CA PRO A 35 19.25 2.05 10.96
C PRO A 35 19.88 1.58 9.64
N TYR A 36 20.50 2.53 8.90
CA TYR A 36 21.09 2.23 7.58
C TYR A 36 22.56 1.86 7.63
N ASN A 37 23.22 2.05 8.80
CA ASN A 37 24.67 1.89 8.96
C ASN A 37 25.43 2.78 7.97
N LEU A 38 25.09 4.07 7.91
CA LEU A 38 25.57 5.01 6.89
C LEU A 38 27.10 5.21 6.89
N GLN A 39 27.79 4.86 7.96
CA GLN A 39 29.27 4.88 8.10
C GLN A 39 29.91 6.20 7.58
N LEU A 40 29.27 7.32 7.83
CA LEU A 40 29.81 8.63 7.44
C LEU A 40 31.00 8.97 8.32
N LYS A 41 32.21 8.80 7.77
CA LYS A 41 33.48 8.98 8.51
C LYS A 41 34.00 10.41 8.54
N LYS A 42 33.42 11.36 7.78
CA LYS A 42 33.93 12.73 7.65
C LYS A 42 32.81 13.77 7.63
N GLU A 43 33.11 14.96 8.17
CA GLU A 43 32.24 16.13 8.03
C GLU A 43 31.97 16.43 6.53
N LEU A 44 30.70 16.67 6.21
CA LEU A 44 30.29 17.11 4.89
C LEU A 44 30.19 18.65 4.90
N SER A 45 30.83 19.30 3.96
CA SER A 45 30.71 20.75 3.73
C SER A 45 30.09 21.00 2.34
N ARG A 46 29.32 22.08 2.24
CA ARG A 46 28.81 22.60 0.98
C ARG A 46 29.93 23.29 0.20
N PRO A 47 29.70 23.61 -1.10
CA PRO A 47 30.66 24.40 -1.88
C PRO A 47 31.04 25.76 -1.24
N ASP A 48 30.10 26.36 -0.50
CA ASP A 48 30.28 27.60 0.26
C ASP A 48 31.03 27.42 1.61
N ARG A 49 31.62 26.23 1.84
CA ARG A 49 32.32 25.80 3.06
C ARG A 49 31.42 25.70 4.32
N SER A 50 30.14 25.96 4.24
CA SER A 50 29.23 25.74 5.36
C SER A 50 29.12 24.25 5.69
N LYS A 51 29.15 23.93 6.99
CA LYS A 51 29.04 22.52 7.44
C LYS A 51 27.64 21.97 7.22
N VAL A 52 27.54 20.81 6.59
CA VAL A 52 26.30 20.04 6.51
C VAL A 52 26.26 19.11 7.71
N LYS A 53 25.25 19.22 8.55
CA LYS A 53 24.99 18.22 9.58
C LYS A 53 24.59 16.92 8.88
N ALA A 54 25.57 16.03 8.66
CA ALA A 54 25.32 14.66 8.24
C ALA A 54 24.56 13.91 9.34
N VAL A 55 23.93 12.80 8.96
CA VAL A 55 23.39 11.84 9.93
C VAL A 55 24.58 11.20 10.65
N ASP A 56 24.89 11.68 11.84
CA ASP A 56 25.98 11.16 12.68
C ASP A 56 25.44 10.65 14.02
N ASP A 57 24.20 10.17 13.98
CA ASP A 57 23.48 9.69 15.15
C ASP A 57 24.09 8.35 15.63
N LYS A 58 24.29 8.20 16.94
CA LYS A 58 24.91 6.99 17.55
C LYS A 58 24.13 5.71 17.25
N TRP A 59 22.81 5.82 17.08
CA TRP A 59 21.92 4.69 16.79
C TRP A 59 22.14 4.08 15.38
N ASP A 60 22.80 4.81 14.45
CA ASP A 60 23.09 4.35 13.08
C ASP A 60 24.53 3.81 12.92
N LYS A 61 25.26 3.56 14.03
CA LYS A 61 26.66 3.12 13.99
C LYS A 61 26.81 1.70 14.50
N PHE A 62 27.34 0.83 13.64
CA PHE A 62 27.70 -0.56 13.97
C PHE A 62 29.21 -0.77 13.84
N LYS A 63 29.76 -1.68 14.63
CA LYS A 63 31.20 -1.99 14.60
C LYS A 63 31.66 -2.53 13.25
N ASN A 64 30.88 -3.41 12.66
CA ASN A 64 31.13 -4.07 11.39
C ASN A 64 29.81 -4.58 10.78
N PHE A 65 29.87 -5.13 9.58
CA PHE A 65 28.70 -5.71 8.92
C PHE A 65 28.11 -6.91 9.66
N LYS A 66 28.94 -7.74 10.30
CA LYS A 66 28.45 -8.88 11.08
C LYS A 66 27.52 -8.44 12.20
N SER A 67 27.90 -7.41 12.97
CA SER A 67 27.04 -6.88 14.04
C SER A 67 25.77 -6.21 13.51
N TYR A 68 25.83 -5.64 12.30
CA TYR A 68 24.64 -5.11 11.62
C TYR A 68 23.70 -6.24 11.17
N ASP A 69 24.26 -7.34 10.63
CA ASP A 69 23.47 -8.48 10.19
C ASP A 69 22.81 -9.21 11.38
N GLU A 70 23.52 -9.37 12.49
CA GLU A 70 22.97 -9.93 13.74
C GLU A 70 21.83 -9.07 14.28
N PHE A 71 21.99 -7.74 14.27
CA PHE A 71 20.91 -6.82 14.63
C PHE A 71 19.71 -7.00 13.70
N THR A 72 19.95 -7.04 12.37
CA THR A 72 18.92 -7.16 11.35
C THR A 72 18.19 -8.48 11.45
N LEU A 73 18.90 -9.58 11.61
CA LEU A 73 18.34 -10.91 11.82
C LEU A 73 17.41 -10.95 13.06
N ASN A 74 17.85 -10.37 14.16
CA ASN A 74 17.11 -10.40 15.42
C ASN A 74 15.78 -9.67 15.31
N TRP A 75 15.76 -8.42 14.81
CA TRP A 75 14.48 -7.69 14.72
C TRP A 75 13.57 -8.25 13.63
N LEU A 76 14.09 -8.72 12.48
CA LEU A 76 13.28 -9.33 11.42
C LEU A 76 12.65 -10.65 11.86
N SER A 77 13.40 -11.50 12.60
CA SER A 77 12.86 -12.75 13.17
C SER A 77 11.66 -12.49 14.08
N GLU A 78 11.77 -11.49 14.96
CA GLU A 78 10.68 -11.09 15.84
C GLU A 78 9.52 -10.48 15.05
N CYS A 79 9.80 -9.67 14.02
CA CYS A 79 8.78 -9.15 13.12
C CYS A 79 8.02 -10.28 12.41
N LYS A 80 8.71 -11.32 11.94
CA LYS A 80 8.06 -12.48 11.35
C LYS A 80 7.14 -13.20 12.34
N ARG A 81 7.57 -13.35 13.58
CA ARG A 81 6.79 -13.99 14.64
C ARG A 81 5.49 -13.24 14.95
N ILE A 82 5.56 -11.91 15.09
CA ILE A 82 4.41 -11.07 15.47
C ILE A 82 3.50 -10.70 14.29
N LEU A 83 3.95 -10.90 13.05
CA LEU A 83 3.15 -10.71 11.86
C LEU A 83 2.10 -11.80 11.73
N LYS A 84 0.85 -11.45 11.46
CA LYS A 84 -0.24 -12.41 11.19
C LYS A 84 0.07 -13.29 9.98
N LYS A 85 -0.58 -14.43 9.87
CA LYS A 85 -0.41 -15.40 8.76
C LYS A 85 -0.53 -14.74 7.38
N ASN A 86 -1.48 -13.82 7.21
CA ASN A 86 -1.74 -13.08 5.96
C ASN A 86 -1.20 -11.65 6.01
N GLY A 87 -0.39 -11.31 7.01
CA GLY A 87 0.22 -10.00 7.13
C GLY A 87 1.39 -9.79 6.18
N THR A 88 1.75 -8.53 5.98
CA THR A 88 2.89 -8.13 5.13
C THR A 88 3.84 -7.21 5.88
N ILE A 89 5.09 -7.19 5.42
CA ILE A 89 6.12 -6.29 5.92
C ILE A 89 6.65 -5.41 4.79
N TRP A 90 6.88 -4.15 5.09
CA TRP A 90 7.62 -3.21 4.24
C TRP A 90 8.88 -2.77 4.98
N VAL A 91 10.01 -2.91 4.34
CA VAL A 91 11.29 -2.44 4.88
C VAL A 91 11.91 -1.46 3.89
N ILE A 92 12.18 -0.24 4.34
CA ILE A 92 12.82 0.78 3.52
C ILE A 92 14.32 0.84 3.84
N GLY A 93 15.12 1.11 2.82
CA GLY A 93 16.56 1.27 2.96
C GLY A 93 17.20 1.98 1.78
N SER A 94 18.48 2.27 1.93
CA SER A 94 19.32 2.78 0.86
C SER A 94 20.34 1.72 0.41
N TYR A 95 21.14 2.04 -0.60
CA TYR A 95 22.22 1.15 -1.08
C TYR A 95 23.22 0.72 0.02
N HIS A 96 23.23 1.39 1.17
CA HIS A 96 24.11 1.01 2.29
C HIS A 96 23.67 -0.28 2.98
N ASN A 97 22.37 -0.56 3.01
CA ASN A 97 21.82 -1.64 3.83
C ASN A 97 20.83 -2.55 3.12
N ILE A 98 20.10 -2.06 2.11
CA ILE A 98 18.92 -2.75 1.57
C ILE A 98 19.24 -4.14 1.01
N PHE A 99 20.42 -4.34 0.39
CA PHE A 99 20.82 -5.64 -0.17
C PHE A 99 21.04 -6.67 0.94
N ARG A 100 21.65 -6.26 2.07
CA ARG A 100 21.84 -7.16 3.22
C ARG A 100 20.52 -7.47 3.91
N VAL A 101 19.67 -6.46 4.08
CA VAL A 101 18.33 -6.63 4.62
C VAL A 101 17.48 -7.56 3.73
N GLY A 102 17.58 -7.42 2.41
CA GLY A 102 16.87 -8.26 1.45
C GLY A 102 17.29 -9.73 1.53
N SER A 103 18.60 -10.00 1.63
CA SER A 103 19.11 -11.36 1.84
C SER A 103 18.54 -11.98 3.13
N ILE A 104 18.61 -11.25 4.25
CA ILE A 104 18.12 -11.75 5.54
C ILE A 104 16.59 -11.97 5.52
N ILE A 105 15.83 -11.13 4.82
CA ILE A 105 14.40 -11.32 4.60
C ILE A 105 14.14 -12.68 3.92
N GLN A 106 14.89 -12.99 2.86
CA GLN A 106 14.77 -14.27 2.13
C GLN A 106 15.22 -15.46 3.00
N ASP A 107 16.35 -15.35 3.69
CA ASP A 107 16.88 -16.40 4.58
C ASP A 107 15.92 -16.74 5.73
N LEU A 108 15.18 -15.75 6.22
CA LEU A 108 14.11 -15.93 7.20
C LEU A 108 12.83 -16.56 6.60
N GLY A 109 12.77 -16.76 5.28
CA GLY A 109 11.63 -17.36 4.59
C GLY A 109 10.42 -16.43 4.49
N PHE A 110 10.61 -15.11 4.47
CA PHE A 110 9.59 -14.21 3.96
C PHE A 110 9.49 -14.38 2.44
N TRP A 111 8.28 -14.17 1.89
CA TRP A 111 8.07 -14.21 0.44
C TRP A 111 8.04 -12.78 -0.12
N ILE A 112 9.09 -12.39 -0.85
CA ILE A 112 9.17 -11.05 -1.46
C ILE A 112 8.13 -10.94 -2.58
N LEU A 113 7.29 -9.90 -2.49
CA LEU A 113 6.22 -9.60 -3.45
C LEU A 113 6.68 -8.58 -4.49
N ASN A 114 7.36 -7.53 -4.04
CA ASN A 114 7.98 -6.50 -4.89
C ASN A 114 9.16 -5.84 -4.17
N ASP A 115 10.08 -5.34 -4.96
CA ASP A 115 10.88 -4.17 -4.65
C ASP A 115 10.18 -2.92 -5.21
N VAL A 116 10.20 -1.84 -4.46
CA VAL A 116 9.63 -0.55 -4.88
C VAL A 116 10.68 0.53 -4.76
N ILE A 117 10.87 1.29 -5.81
CA ILE A 117 11.82 2.40 -5.86
C ILE A 117 11.10 3.71 -5.59
N TRP A 118 11.39 4.33 -4.44
CA TRP A 118 10.97 5.69 -4.17
C TRP A 118 11.96 6.68 -4.77
N ASN A 119 11.62 7.26 -5.93
CA ASN A 119 12.37 8.35 -6.55
C ASN A 119 12.05 9.66 -5.82
N LYS A 120 13.08 10.31 -5.32
CA LYS A 120 12.98 11.60 -4.63
C LYS A 120 12.96 12.72 -5.66
N ASN A 121 11.88 13.48 -5.77
CA ASN A 121 11.78 14.58 -6.72
C ASN A 121 12.78 15.70 -6.42
N ASN A 122 13.24 15.82 -5.19
CA ASN A 122 14.15 16.83 -4.68
C ASN A 122 15.27 16.23 -3.81
N PRO A 123 16.13 15.36 -4.38
CA PRO A 123 17.18 14.70 -3.61
C PRO A 123 18.26 15.69 -3.17
N MET A 124 18.92 15.37 -2.05
CA MET A 124 20.11 16.12 -1.63
C MET A 124 21.24 15.90 -2.60
N PRO A 125 21.89 16.96 -3.13
CA PRO A 125 22.99 16.80 -4.07
C PRO A 125 24.20 16.13 -3.42
N ASN A 126 25.04 15.51 -4.25
CA ASN A 126 26.36 15.07 -3.81
C ASN A 126 27.31 16.29 -3.84
N PHE A 127 27.51 16.91 -2.70
CA PHE A 127 28.31 18.13 -2.58
C PHE A 127 29.77 18.00 -3.01
N ARG A 128 30.34 16.78 -3.01
CA ARG A 128 31.72 16.53 -3.45
C ARG A 128 31.86 16.27 -4.94
N GLY A 129 30.75 16.01 -5.65
CA GLY A 129 30.76 15.69 -7.07
C GLY A 129 31.53 14.39 -7.43
N THR A 130 31.78 13.51 -6.47
CA THR A 130 32.60 12.30 -6.65
C THR A 130 31.81 11.04 -6.96
N ARG A 131 30.48 11.12 -6.94
CA ARG A 131 29.55 10.03 -7.25
C ARG A 131 28.18 10.59 -7.60
N PHE A 132 27.29 9.75 -8.10
CA PHE A 132 25.92 10.14 -8.40
C PHE A 132 25.17 10.64 -7.14
N THR A 133 24.21 11.54 -7.36
CA THR A 133 23.25 11.96 -6.34
C THR A 133 22.40 10.76 -5.93
N ASN A 134 22.26 10.52 -4.61
CA ASN A 134 21.40 9.46 -4.11
C ASN A 134 19.93 9.88 -4.21
N ALA A 135 19.35 9.68 -5.39
CA ALA A 135 18.02 10.16 -5.75
C ALA A 135 16.89 9.19 -5.41
N HIS A 136 17.18 8.00 -4.88
CA HIS A 136 16.14 7.05 -4.53
C HIS A 136 16.43 6.31 -3.21
N GLU A 137 15.39 5.69 -2.68
CA GLU A 137 15.44 4.63 -1.68
C GLU A 137 14.64 3.43 -2.16
N THR A 138 15.03 2.24 -1.74
CA THR A 138 14.37 0.99 -2.10
C THR A 138 13.52 0.51 -0.93
N LEU A 139 12.30 0.07 -1.22
CA LEU A 139 11.43 -0.60 -0.27
C LEU A 139 11.26 -2.05 -0.69
N ILE A 140 11.45 -2.98 0.23
CA ILE A 140 11.10 -4.39 0.02
C ILE A 140 9.75 -4.65 0.63
N TRP A 141 8.81 -5.16 -0.17
CA TRP A 141 7.50 -5.61 0.27
C TRP A 141 7.46 -7.14 0.25
N ALA A 142 7.15 -7.73 1.39
CA ALA A 142 7.11 -9.18 1.53
C ALA A 142 5.89 -9.64 2.34
N SER A 143 5.36 -10.80 2.02
CA SER A 143 4.40 -11.52 2.84
C SER A 143 5.12 -12.43 3.84
N LYS A 144 4.40 -12.84 4.91
CA LYS A 144 4.97 -13.70 5.96
C LYS A 144 5.53 -15.00 5.41
N ASN A 145 4.81 -15.63 4.46
CA ASN A 145 5.19 -16.88 3.83
C ASN A 145 4.73 -16.88 2.36
N GLU A 146 5.26 -17.79 1.57
CA GLU A 146 4.68 -18.14 0.27
C GLU A 146 3.21 -18.57 0.43
N GLY A 147 2.35 -18.17 -0.52
CA GLY A 147 0.92 -18.50 -0.48
C GLY A 147 0.08 -17.76 0.56
N SER A 148 0.64 -16.80 1.30
CA SER A 148 -0.13 -15.91 2.20
C SER A 148 -1.18 -15.13 1.40
N LYS A 149 -2.42 -15.07 1.92
CA LYS A 149 -3.52 -14.30 1.32
C LYS A 149 -3.50 -12.85 1.80
N TYR A 150 -2.48 -12.12 1.39
CA TYR A 150 -2.28 -10.73 1.80
C TYR A 150 -3.30 -9.77 1.18
N THR A 151 -3.50 -8.62 1.84
CA THR A 151 -4.32 -7.53 1.32
C THR A 151 -3.56 -6.74 0.27
N PHE A 152 -4.20 -6.49 -0.90
CA PHE A 152 -3.72 -5.55 -1.91
C PHE A 152 -4.91 -4.81 -2.53
N ASN A 153 -5.05 -3.54 -2.21
CA ASN A 153 -6.18 -2.71 -2.61
C ASN A 153 -6.00 -2.15 -4.03
N TYR A 154 -5.98 -3.04 -5.01
CA TYR A 154 -5.70 -2.74 -6.42
C TYR A 154 -6.57 -1.61 -6.99
N GLN A 155 -7.90 -1.64 -6.77
CA GLN A 155 -8.81 -0.63 -7.30
C GLN A 155 -8.58 0.75 -6.65
N SER A 156 -8.35 0.80 -5.35
CA SER A 156 -8.03 2.04 -4.65
C SER A 156 -6.73 2.66 -5.16
N LEU A 157 -5.73 1.83 -5.47
CA LEU A 157 -4.48 2.29 -6.06
C LEU A 157 -4.65 2.79 -7.50
N LYS A 158 -5.54 2.20 -8.28
CA LYS A 158 -5.89 2.72 -9.60
C LYS A 158 -6.53 4.10 -9.50
N CYS A 159 -7.51 4.27 -8.60
CA CYS A 159 -8.13 5.59 -8.38
C CYS A 159 -7.10 6.64 -7.94
N LEU A 160 -6.11 6.24 -7.14
CA LEU A 160 -5.00 7.12 -6.70
C LEU A 160 -4.03 7.47 -7.86
N ASN A 161 -4.09 6.76 -8.98
CA ASN A 161 -3.18 6.86 -10.12
C ASN A 161 -3.91 7.02 -11.45
N ASP A 162 -4.95 7.87 -11.47
CA ASP A 162 -5.73 8.23 -12.68
C ASP A 162 -6.22 6.99 -13.47
N ASP A 163 -6.76 6.01 -12.76
CA ASP A 163 -7.23 4.72 -13.27
C ASP A 163 -6.15 3.84 -13.93
N LEU A 164 -4.89 4.22 -13.84
CA LEU A 164 -3.76 3.41 -14.30
C LEU A 164 -3.24 2.51 -13.17
N GLN A 165 -2.76 1.33 -13.52
CA GLN A 165 -2.12 0.44 -12.56
C GLN A 165 -0.89 1.12 -11.92
N MET A 166 -0.82 1.14 -10.57
CA MET A 166 0.32 1.67 -9.85
C MET A 166 1.57 0.84 -10.15
N ARG A 167 2.65 1.52 -10.55
CA ARG A 167 3.95 0.89 -10.83
C ARG A 167 4.80 0.79 -9.56
N SER A 168 5.87 0.01 -9.62
CA SER A 168 6.86 -0.13 -8.52
C SER A 168 7.86 1.04 -8.45
N THR A 169 7.72 2.06 -9.27
CA THR A 169 8.52 3.29 -9.21
C THR A 169 7.64 4.46 -8.79
N TRP A 170 7.96 5.08 -7.65
CA TRP A 170 7.14 6.14 -7.06
C TRP A 170 7.89 7.47 -7.01
N ASN A 171 7.38 8.47 -7.69
CA ASN A 171 7.92 9.83 -7.66
C ASN A 171 7.24 10.61 -6.54
N LEU A 172 7.94 10.77 -5.41
CA LEU A 172 7.43 11.49 -4.24
C LEU A 172 8.53 12.40 -3.67
N PRO A 173 8.16 13.59 -3.17
CA PRO A 173 9.14 14.47 -2.53
C PRO A 173 9.65 13.87 -1.20
N ILE A 174 10.85 14.28 -0.79
CA ILE A 174 11.30 14.07 0.58
C ILE A 174 10.46 14.93 1.53
N CYS A 175 10.39 14.50 2.80
CA CYS A 175 9.71 15.29 3.83
C CYS A 175 10.32 16.69 3.95
N ASN A 176 9.53 17.73 3.76
CA ASN A 176 9.93 19.14 3.79
C ASN A 176 8.80 20.07 4.32
N GLY A 177 9.02 21.37 4.22
CA GLY A 177 8.02 22.39 4.54
C GLY A 177 7.38 22.22 5.92
N LYS A 178 6.05 22.33 5.97
CA LYS A 178 5.23 22.23 7.21
C LYS A 178 5.19 20.81 7.80
N GLU A 179 5.38 19.79 6.98
CA GLU A 179 5.39 18.40 7.42
C GLU A 179 6.65 18.07 8.25
N ARG A 180 7.76 18.72 7.94
CA ARG A 180 9.04 18.51 8.61
C ARG A 180 9.01 19.04 10.04
N LEU A 181 9.08 18.16 11.02
CA LEU A 181 9.11 18.57 12.42
C LEU A 181 10.38 19.35 12.77
N LYS A 182 10.19 20.51 13.36
CA LYS A 182 11.26 21.42 13.81
C LYS A 182 11.04 21.84 15.26
N LYS A 183 12.13 22.01 16.01
CA LYS A 183 12.13 22.64 17.33
C LYS A 183 13.20 23.73 17.32
N ASN A 184 12.83 24.95 17.66
CA ASN A 184 13.72 26.12 17.61
C ASN A 184 14.41 26.28 16.24
N GLY A 185 13.64 26.14 15.13
CA GLY A 185 14.15 26.22 13.77
C GLY A 185 15.00 25.03 13.29
N LYS A 186 15.36 24.10 14.17
CA LYS A 186 16.19 22.92 13.84
C LYS A 186 15.32 21.69 13.61
N LYS A 187 15.69 20.84 12.64
CA LYS A 187 15.04 19.56 12.38
C LYS A 187 15.14 18.68 13.65
N ILE A 188 14.02 18.07 14.05
CA ILE A 188 14.00 17.13 15.18
C ILE A 188 14.67 15.82 14.75
N HIS A 189 14.29 15.28 13.58
CA HIS A 189 14.84 14.03 13.03
C HIS A 189 15.45 14.29 11.65
N SER A 190 16.64 13.76 11.41
CA SER A 190 17.40 13.97 10.16
C SER A 190 16.72 13.35 8.94
N THR A 191 16.12 12.17 9.08
CA THR A 191 15.60 11.32 8.01
C THR A 191 14.10 11.05 8.11
N GLN A 192 13.29 12.00 8.65
CA GLN A 192 11.83 11.85 8.71
C GLN A 192 11.26 11.49 7.33
N LYS A 193 10.51 10.38 7.23
CA LYS A 193 9.85 9.95 6.00
C LYS A 193 8.59 10.79 5.71
N PRO A 194 8.27 11.02 4.42
CA PRO A 194 7.06 11.78 4.04
C PRO A 194 5.78 10.98 4.28
N GLU A 195 4.72 11.66 4.69
CA GLU A 195 3.39 11.04 4.90
C GLU A 195 2.84 10.42 3.61
N ALA A 196 3.10 11.04 2.45
CA ALA A 196 2.65 10.52 1.17
C ALA A 196 3.17 9.10 0.87
N LEU A 197 4.39 8.78 1.29
CA LEU A 197 4.97 7.44 1.15
C LEU A 197 4.19 6.44 2.00
N LEU A 198 3.98 6.77 3.28
CA LEU A 198 3.27 5.90 4.22
C LEU A 198 1.78 5.78 3.86
N HIS A 199 1.16 6.86 3.35
CA HIS A 199 -0.22 6.84 2.87
C HIS A 199 -0.38 5.78 1.77
N ARG A 200 0.50 5.77 0.78
CA ARG A 200 0.46 4.80 -0.32
C ARG A 200 0.66 3.36 0.16
N ILE A 201 1.65 3.12 1.03
CA ILE A 201 1.93 1.80 1.62
C ILE A 201 0.71 1.28 2.40
N ILE A 202 0.21 2.09 3.32
CA ILE A 202 -0.86 1.70 4.23
C ILE A 202 -2.18 1.47 3.47
N LEU A 203 -2.51 2.38 2.55
CA LEU A 203 -3.69 2.22 1.70
C LEU A 203 -3.60 0.97 0.82
N ALA A 204 -2.42 0.70 0.25
CA ALA A 204 -2.21 -0.45 -0.63
C ALA A 204 -2.42 -1.80 0.07
N THR A 205 -1.94 -1.93 1.30
CA THR A 205 -1.70 -3.24 1.93
C THR A 205 -2.45 -3.47 3.24
N THR A 206 -3.41 -2.59 3.57
CA THR A 206 -4.27 -2.75 4.76
C THR A 206 -5.70 -2.31 4.50
N ASN A 207 -6.62 -2.82 5.32
CA ASN A 207 -8.00 -2.36 5.41
C ASN A 207 -8.22 -1.47 6.64
N LYS A 208 -9.31 -0.71 6.66
CA LYS A 208 -9.73 0.08 7.82
C LYS A 208 -9.89 -0.83 9.05
N GLY A 209 -9.34 -0.40 10.17
CA GLY A 209 -9.33 -1.17 11.41
C GLY A 209 -8.15 -2.12 11.60
N ASP A 210 -7.38 -2.42 10.54
CA ASP A 210 -6.15 -3.22 10.64
C ASP A 210 -5.12 -2.57 11.55
N CYS A 211 -4.25 -3.38 12.14
CA CYS A 211 -3.23 -2.94 13.08
C CYS A 211 -1.86 -2.90 12.42
N ILE A 212 -1.24 -1.71 12.43
CA ILE A 212 0.07 -1.42 11.84
C ILE A 212 1.11 -1.34 12.95
N PHE A 213 2.27 -1.94 12.72
CA PHE A 213 3.40 -1.89 13.64
C PHE A 213 4.61 -1.24 12.99
N ASP A 214 5.31 -0.41 13.78
CA ASP A 214 6.57 0.22 13.38
C ASP A 214 7.61 0.05 14.50
N PRO A 215 8.63 -0.83 14.30
CA PRO A 215 9.67 -1.06 15.31
C PRO A 215 10.66 0.09 15.45
N PHE A 216 10.67 1.05 14.51
CA PHE A 216 11.60 2.18 14.45
C PHE A 216 10.84 3.48 14.19
N LEU A 217 9.92 3.81 15.10
CA LEU A 217 8.86 4.81 14.90
C LEU A 217 9.37 6.21 14.52
N GLY A 218 10.56 6.59 14.97
CA GLY A 218 11.12 7.91 14.73
C GLY A 218 10.18 9.03 15.23
N THR A 219 9.78 9.89 14.33
CA THR A 219 8.82 10.98 14.62
C THR A 219 7.36 10.62 14.33
N GLY A 220 7.04 9.33 14.23
CA GLY A 220 5.66 8.84 14.22
C GLY A 220 4.92 8.95 12.89
N THR A 221 5.60 9.05 11.74
CA THR A 221 4.93 9.20 10.45
C THR A 221 3.97 8.05 10.15
N SER A 222 4.39 6.81 10.38
CA SER A 222 3.56 5.60 10.18
C SER A 222 2.30 5.61 11.06
N ALA A 223 2.43 5.96 12.33
CA ALA A 223 1.32 6.05 13.28
C ALA A 223 0.34 7.19 12.94
N VAL A 224 0.86 8.36 12.53
CA VAL A 224 0.06 9.51 12.08
C VAL A 224 -0.79 9.13 10.87
N VAL A 225 -0.19 8.51 9.86
CA VAL A 225 -0.91 8.11 8.64
C VAL A 225 -1.89 6.98 8.93
N ALA A 226 -1.51 6.00 9.76
CA ALA A 226 -2.42 4.96 10.23
C ALA A 226 -3.67 5.57 10.89
N LYS A 227 -3.48 6.52 11.81
CA LYS A 227 -4.57 7.24 12.49
C LYS A 227 -5.45 8.01 11.48
N LYS A 228 -4.86 8.74 10.54
CA LYS A 228 -5.59 9.46 9.48
C LYS A 228 -6.45 8.54 8.62
N LEU A 229 -5.97 7.34 8.33
CA LEU A 229 -6.65 6.35 7.49
C LEU A 229 -7.56 5.39 8.29
N GLY A 230 -7.79 5.60 9.57
CA GLY A 230 -8.66 4.76 10.40
C GLY A 230 -8.07 3.36 10.70
N ARG A 231 -6.74 3.23 10.65
CA ARG A 231 -6.02 2.04 11.07
C ARG A 231 -5.54 2.21 12.51
N LYS A 232 -5.36 1.08 13.20
CA LYS A 232 -4.72 1.06 14.51
C LYS A 232 -3.21 1.08 14.33
N TYR A 233 -2.50 1.62 15.31
CA TYR A 233 -1.04 1.70 15.27
C TYR A 233 -0.42 1.24 16.57
N TYR A 234 0.77 0.67 16.46
CA TYR A 234 1.67 0.36 17.54
C TYR A 234 3.10 0.70 17.09
N GLY A 235 3.85 1.42 17.91
CA GLY A 235 5.19 1.82 17.51
C GLY A 235 6.17 1.85 18.68
N ILE A 236 7.43 1.56 18.39
CA ILE A 236 8.53 1.60 19.36
C ILE A 236 9.54 2.64 18.91
N GLU A 237 9.97 3.51 19.83
CA GLU A 237 11.04 4.48 19.59
C GLU A 237 11.98 4.51 20.78
N LYS A 238 13.28 4.34 20.50
CA LYS A 238 14.32 4.29 21.51
C LYS A 238 14.69 5.68 22.03
N GLU A 239 14.85 6.62 21.13
CA GLU A 239 15.28 7.98 21.45
C GLU A 239 14.14 8.81 22.05
N ARG A 240 14.24 9.16 23.33
CA ARG A 240 13.21 9.90 24.08
C ARG A 240 12.74 11.16 23.39
N LYS A 241 13.66 11.87 22.75
CA LYS A 241 13.34 13.12 22.03
C LYS A 241 12.45 12.88 20.80
N TYR A 242 12.68 11.78 20.05
CA TYR A 242 11.86 11.40 18.89
C TYR A 242 10.52 10.86 19.34
N PHE A 243 10.53 10.02 20.39
CA PHE A 243 9.31 9.50 21.01
C PHE A 243 8.35 10.62 21.44
N ASN A 244 8.84 11.63 22.16
CA ASN A 244 8.01 12.76 22.60
C ASN A 244 7.44 13.52 21.39
N ALA A 245 8.27 13.81 20.38
CA ALA A 245 7.80 14.47 19.16
C ALA A 245 6.75 13.63 18.40
N ALA A 246 6.89 12.32 18.38
CA ALA A 246 5.90 11.39 17.80
C ALA A 246 4.58 11.42 18.58
N ALA A 247 4.66 11.38 19.92
CA ALA A 247 3.48 11.41 20.79
C ALA A 247 2.67 12.70 20.61
N ASP A 248 3.34 13.85 20.59
CA ASP A 248 2.70 15.15 20.36
C ASP A 248 2.04 15.22 18.98
N ARG A 249 2.77 14.82 17.93
CA ARG A 249 2.26 14.79 16.55
C ARG A 249 1.04 13.90 16.40
N ILE A 250 1.08 12.70 16.99
CA ILE A 250 -0.02 11.75 16.95
C ILE A 250 -1.23 12.30 17.70
N LYS A 251 -1.02 12.96 18.86
CA LYS A 251 -2.08 13.60 19.64
C LYS A 251 -2.79 14.67 18.84
N GLU A 252 -2.04 15.56 18.17
CA GLU A 252 -2.55 16.67 17.37
C GLU A 252 -3.22 16.20 16.06
N THR A 253 -2.94 14.97 15.61
CA THR A 253 -3.50 14.45 14.36
C THR A 253 -5.01 14.29 14.47
N LYS A 254 -5.75 15.05 13.64
CA LYS A 254 -7.20 14.90 13.50
C LYS A 254 -7.54 13.62 12.71
N THR A 255 -8.55 12.92 13.14
CA THR A 255 -9.13 11.79 12.41
C THR A 255 -10.13 12.30 11.39
N ILE A 256 -10.21 11.64 10.23
CA ILE A 256 -11.26 11.84 9.24
C ILE A 256 -12.48 11.02 9.66
N GLU A 257 -13.68 11.45 9.32
CA GLU A 257 -14.91 10.70 9.57
C GLU A 257 -14.85 9.32 8.91
N ASN A 258 -15.42 8.34 9.59
CA ASN A 258 -15.27 6.93 9.23
C ASN A 258 -15.81 6.58 7.82
N ASN A 259 -16.88 7.22 7.36
CA ASN A 259 -17.50 6.99 6.06
C ASN A 259 -16.63 7.40 4.86
N TYR A 260 -15.68 8.34 5.04
CA TYR A 260 -14.73 8.74 3.99
C TYR A 260 -13.47 7.87 3.92
N LEU A 261 -13.32 6.92 4.84
CA LEU A 261 -12.12 6.06 4.92
C LEU A 261 -12.31 4.70 4.24
N ASP A 262 -13.49 4.44 3.69
CA ASP A 262 -13.78 3.18 3.03
C ASP A 262 -13.07 3.12 1.66
N THR A 263 -12.45 1.99 1.38
CA THR A 263 -11.74 1.73 0.12
C THR A 263 -12.62 0.94 -0.83
N ILE A 264 -12.40 1.12 -2.12
CA ILE A 264 -13.11 0.35 -3.15
C ILE A 264 -12.69 -1.12 -2.99
N GLN A 265 -13.66 -1.99 -2.70
CA GLN A 265 -13.44 -3.42 -2.59
C GLN A 265 -13.03 -4.01 -3.94
N ASN A 266 -12.04 -4.87 -3.95
CA ASN A 266 -11.68 -5.61 -5.16
C ASN A 266 -12.84 -6.54 -5.54
N ASN A 267 -13.46 -6.30 -6.69
CA ASN A 267 -14.56 -7.12 -7.22
C ASN A 267 -14.14 -8.57 -7.53
N LYS A 268 -12.86 -8.94 -7.35
CA LYS A 268 -12.38 -10.31 -7.56
C LYS A 268 -12.98 -11.35 -6.60
N SER A 269 -13.57 -10.91 -5.49
CA SER A 269 -14.26 -11.80 -4.54
C SER A 269 -15.72 -12.07 -4.90
N LYS A 270 -16.30 -11.31 -5.85
CA LYS A 270 -17.68 -11.56 -6.29
C LYS A 270 -17.69 -12.71 -7.31
N PRO A 271 -18.57 -13.71 -7.17
CA PRO A 271 -18.69 -14.77 -8.16
C PRO A 271 -18.88 -14.17 -9.56
N ARG A 272 -18.10 -14.65 -10.52
CA ARG A 272 -18.32 -14.28 -11.93
C ARG A 272 -19.54 -15.01 -12.41
N ILE A 273 -20.61 -14.29 -12.74
CA ILE A 273 -21.78 -14.85 -13.39
C ILE A 273 -21.66 -14.57 -14.88
N PRO A 274 -21.57 -15.59 -15.74
CA PRO A 274 -21.64 -15.44 -17.18
C PRO A 274 -22.98 -14.81 -17.58
N PHE A 275 -23.03 -14.06 -18.69
CA PHE A 275 -24.28 -13.50 -19.18
C PHE A 275 -25.31 -14.60 -19.51
N GLY A 276 -24.84 -15.74 -20.04
CA GLY A 276 -25.68 -16.90 -20.30
C GLY A 276 -26.43 -17.40 -19.08
N SER A 277 -25.85 -17.32 -17.89
CA SER A 277 -26.53 -17.73 -16.65
C SER A 277 -27.78 -16.89 -16.35
N LEU A 278 -27.83 -15.63 -16.75
CA LEU A 278 -29.05 -14.80 -16.63
C LEU A 278 -30.16 -15.28 -17.60
N VAL A 279 -29.76 -15.87 -18.72
CA VAL A 279 -30.69 -16.48 -19.70
C VAL A 279 -31.18 -17.82 -19.18
N GLU A 280 -30.30 -18.70 -18.71
CA GLU A 280 -30.64 -20.00 -18.13
C GLU A 280 -31.61 -19.88 -16.95
N LEU A 281 -31.43 -18.85 -16.11
CA LEU A 281 -32.29 -18.57 -14.95
C LEU A 281 -33.60 -17.83 -15.33
N GLY A 282 -33.84 -17.54 -16.60
CA GLY A 282 -35.02 -16.86 -17.05
C GLY A 282 -35.12 -15.37 -16.65
N ILE A 283 -34.04 -14.79 -16.15
CA ILE A 283 -33.95 -13.36 -15.78
C ILE A 283 -34.01 -12.49 -17.04
N ILE A 284 -33.40 -12.96 -18.11
CA ILE A 284 -33.48 -12.38 -19.46
C ILE A 284 -33.99 -13.46 -20.42
N LYS A 285 -34.95 -13.12 -21.22
CA LYS A 285 -35.55 -14.08 -22.17
C LYS A 285 -34.79 -14.09 -23.50
N PRO A 286 -34.51 -15.28 -24.09
CA PRO A 286 -34.04 -15.37 -25.46
C PRO A 286 -35.01 -14.62 -26.41
N GLY A 287 -34.45 -13.98 -27.44
CA GLY A 287 -35.25 -13.17 -28.38
C GLY A 287 -35.46 -11.73 -27.94
N SER A 288 -35.17 -11.37 -26.66
CA SER A 288 -35.22 -9.97 -26.19
C SER A 288 -34.10 -9.15 -26.81
N ASN A 289 -34.34 -7.84 -26.95
CA ASN A 289 -33.34 -6.91 -27.44
C ASN A 289 -32.64 -6.20 -26.28
N ILE A 290 -31.35 -5.99 -26.43
CA ILE A 290 -30.51 -5.09 -25.63
C ILE A 290 -30.00 -3.97 -26.53
N PHE A 291 -29.66 -2.84 -25.94
CA PHE A 291 -29.37 -1.62 -26.68
C PHE A 291 -28.10 -0.96 -26.14
N ASP A 292 -27.49 -0.11 -26.97
CA ASP A 292 -26.50 0.86 -26.45
C ASP A 292 -27.22 1.96 -25.64
N VAL A 293 -26.49 2.75 -24.90
CA VAL A 293 -27.03 3.83 -24.03
C VAL A 293 -27.88 4.83 -24.79
N LYS A 294 -27.57 5.08 -26.07
CA LYS A 294 -28.30 6.03 -26.95
C LYS A 294 -29.47 5.37 -27.70
N ARG A 295 -29.71 4.08 -27.50
CA ARG A 295 -30.73 3.26 -28.21
C ARG A 295 -30.60 3.24 -29.74
N LYS A 296 -29.41 3.57 -30.26
CA LYS A 296 -29.16 3.59 -31.73
C LYS A 296 -28.71 2.23 -32.25
N ILE A 297 -28.13 1.40 -31.37
CA ILE A 297 -27.63 0.07 -31.69
C ILE A 297 -28.38 -0.94 -30.83
N ASN A 298 -28.86 -2.01 -31.45
CA ASN A 298 -29.51 -3.12 -30.75
C ASN A 298 -28.84 -4.46 -31.06
N ALA A 299 -28.97 -5.40 -30.15
CA ALA A 299 -28.59 -6.78 -30.35
C ALA A 299 -29.68 -7.71 -29.78
N LYS A 300 -29.89 -8.84 -30.44
CA LYS A 300 -30.86 -9.85 -30.03
C LYS A 300 -30.18 -10.90 -29.18
N ILE A 301 -30.77 -11.27 -28.07
CA ILE A 301 -30.22 -12.30 -27.15
C ILE A 301 -30.61 -13.67 -27.69
N MET A 302 -29.62 -14.56 -27.77
CA MET A 302 -29.79 -15.95 -28.23
C MET A 302 -29.97 -16.89 -27.04
N ALA A 303 -30.45 -18.11 -27.28
CA ALA A 303 -30.74 -19.08 -26.23
C ALA A 303 -29.50 -19.57 -25.46
N ASP A 304 -28.34 -19.55 -26.09
CA ASP A 304 -27.04 -19.93 -25.51
C ASP A 304 -26.36 -18.79 -24.75
N GLY A 305 -27.01 -17.63 -24.61
CA GLY A 305 -26.44 -16.45 -23.99
C GLY A 305 -25.51 -15.63 -24.90
N SER A 306 -25.34 -16.00 -26.16
CA SER A 306 -24.73 -15.13 -27.16
C SER A 306 -25.69 -13.99 -27.53
N ILE A 307 -25.17 -12.93 -28.17
CA ILE A 307 -25.97 -11.85 -28.72
C ILE A 307 -25.67 -11.68 -30.21
N LYS A 308 -26.72 -11.32 -31.00
CA LYS A 308 -26.58 -11.13 -32.43
C LYS A 308 -26.89 -9.67 -32.78
N HIS A 309 -25.94 -9.01 -33.44
CA HIS A 309 -26.08 -7.68 -34.02
C HIS A 309 -25.75 -7.73 -35.53
N LYS A 310 -26.73 -7.45 -36.40
CA LYS A 310 -26.56 -7.58 -37.86
C LYS A 310 -26.04 -8.98 -38.24
N HIS A 311 -24.88 -9.04 -38.89
CA HIS A 311 -24.19 -10.27 -39.31
C HIS A 311 -23.18 -10.81 -38.28
N SER A 312 -23.09 -10.22 -37.07
CA SER A 312 -22.14 -10.57 -36.05
C SER A 312 -22.80 -11.20 -34.84
N GLU A 313 -22.25 -12.33 -34.39
CA GLU A 313 -22.73 -13.10 -33.25
C GLU A 313 -21.57 -13.42 -32.28
N GLY A 314 -21.84 -13.45 -31.00
CA GLY A 314 -20.84 -13.75 -29.96
C GLY A 314 -21.22 -13.24 -28.60
N SER A 315 -20.27 -13.26 -27.67
CA SER A 315 -20.50 -12.78 -26.30
C SER A 315 -20.81 -11.27 -26.26
N ILE A 316 -21.47 -10.82 -25.20
CA ILE A 316 -21.76 -9.41 -24.96
C ILE A 316 -20.50 -8.53 -25.05
N HIS A 317 -19.35 -9.05 -24.65
CA HIS A 317 -18.04 -8.36 -24.70
C HIS A 317 -17.52 -8.26 -26.13
N LYS A 318 -17.54 -9.38 -26.86
CA LYS A 318 -17.03 -9.48 -28.25
C LYS A 318 -17.81 -8.54 -29.20
N ILE A 319 -19.13 -8.52 -29.06
CA ILE A 319 -19.96 -7.67 -29.93
C ILE A 319 -19.81 -6.20 -29.57
N ALA A 320 -19.71 -5.85 -28.26
CA ALA A 320 -19.44 -4.49 -27.83
C ALA A 320 -18.07 -4.00 -28.33
N ALA A 321 -17.01 -4.81 -28.21
CA ALA A 321 -15.67 -4.50 -28.71
C ALA A 321 -15.66 -4.25 -30.22
N LYS A 322 -16.36 -5.11 -31.00
CA LYS A 322 -16.48 -4.95 -32.46
C LYS A 322 -17.18 -3.64 -32.85
N ILE A 323 -18.24 -3.26 -32.13
CA ILE A 323 -18.97 -2.01 -32.37
C ILE A 323 -18.11 -0.79 -32.03
N MET A 324 -17.34 -0.87 -30.95
CA MET A 324 -16.47 0.20 -30.49
C MET A 324 -15.13 0.29 -31.26
N GLY A 325 -14.82 -0.68 -32.13
CA GLY A 325 -13.55 -0.73 -32.87
C GLY A 325 -12.33 -0.97 -31.97
N THR A 326 -12.50 -1.71 -30.86
CA THR A 326 -11.45 -1.99 -29.88
C THR A 326 -11.19 -3.50 -29.77
N GLU A 327 -10.00 -3.90 -29.28
CA GLU A 327 -9.68 -5.32 -29.07
C GLU A 327 -10.54 -5.96 -27.98
N SER A 328 -10.93 -5.17 -26.96
CA SER A 328 -11.80 -5.62 -25.87
C SER A 328 -12.69 -4.50 -25.36
N TYR A 329 -13.91 -4.84 -24.92
CA TYR A 329 -14.82 -3.87 -24.31
C TYR A 329 -15.71 -4.54 -23.25
N ASN A 330 -16.08 -3.81 -22.19
CA ASN A 330 -16.94 -4.36 -21.15
C ASN A 330 -18.41 -4.36 -21.58
N GLY A 331 -18.92 -5.50 -22.05
CA GLY A 331 -20.31 -5.63 -22.48
C GLY A 331 -21.34 -5.44 -21.36
N TRP A 332 -20.99 -5.68 -20.10
CA TRP A 332 -21.93 -5.47 -19.00
C TRP A 332 -22.34 -4.00 -18.81
N THR A 333 -21.42 -3.10 -19.08
CA THR A 333 -21.65 -1.65 -18.97
C THR A 333 -22.07 -1.01 -20.28
N TYR A 334 -21.78 -1.67 -21.42
CA TYR A 334 -22.13 -1.20 -22.75
C TYR A 334 -23.62 -1.40 -23.09
N TRP A 335 -24.16 -2.59 -22.74
CA TRP A 335 -25.53 -2.97 -23.10
C TRP A 335 -26.53 -2.60 -22.01
N TYR A 336 -27.71 -2.16 -22.46
CA TYR A 336 -28.83 -1.72 -21.63
C TYR A 336 -30.06 -2.53 -21.98
N CYS A 337 -30.98 -2.69 -21.04
CA CYS A 337 -32.28 -3.31 -21.24
C CYS A 337 -33.38 -2.58 -20.46
N ASN A 338 -34.62 -2.78 -20.85
CA ASN A 338 -35.76 -2.30 -20.10
C ASN A 338 -36.16 -3.32 -19.02
N ILE A 339 -36.23 -2.86 -17.77
CA ILE A 339 -36.69 -3.64 -16.63
C ILE A 339 -37.73 -2.83 -15.90
N ASN A 340 -38.98 -3.31 -15.87
CA ASN A 340 -40.08 -2.65 -15.19
C ASN A 340 -40.22 -1.14 -15.55
N GLY A 341 -40.07 -0.82 -16.83
CA GLY A 341 -40.14 0.56 -17.31
C GLY A 341 -38.87 1.39 -17.22
N SER A 342 -37.84 0.89 -16.53
CA SER A 342 -36.53 1.57 -16.38
C SER A 342 -35.51 1.03 -17.38
N PHE A 343 -34.82 1.94 -18.07
CA PHE A 343 -33.72 1.61 -18.99
C PHE A 343 -32.39 1.62 -18.26
N VAL A 344 -31.82 0.44 -17.99
CA VAL A 344 -30.67 0.26 -17.13
C VAL A 344 -29.59 -0.62 -17.78
N PRO A 345 -28.31 -0.49 -17.41
CA PRO A 345 -27.27 -1.40 -17.83
C PRO A 345 -27.62 -2.85 -17.46
N ILE A 346 -27.29 -3.80 -18.32
CA ILE A 346 -27.50 -5.24 -18.02
C ILE A 346 -26.70 -5.70 -16.78
N ASP A 347 -25.65 -4.98 -16.39
CA ASP A 347 -24.93 -5.21 -15.14
C ASP A 347 -25.82 -5.10 -13.90
N ASN A 348 -26.84 -4.26 -13.91
CA ASN A 348 -27.81 -4.13 -12.82
C ASN A 348 -28.56 -5.45 -12.56
N LEU A 349 -28.84 -6.24 -13.60
CA LEU A 349 -29.44 -7.58 -13.45
C LEU A 349 -28.48 -8.53 -12.75
N ARG A 350 -27.22 -8.52 -13.17
CA ARG A 350 -26.17 -9.30 -12.54
C ARG A 350 -26.00 -8.96 -11.04
N GLN A 351 -25.98 -7.67 -10.71
CA GLN A 351 -25.86 -7.21 -9.32
C GLN A 351 -27.09 -7.60 -8.48
N ARG A 352 -28.30 -7.49 -9.02
CA ARG A 352 -29.53 -7.93 -8.32
C ARG A 352 -29.52 -9.43 -8.03
N PHE A 353 -29.04 -10.24 -8.97
CA PHE A 353 -28.92 -11.68 -8.79
C PHE A 353 -27.87 -12.02 -7.70
N LEU A 354 -26.70 -11.37 -7.73
CA LEU A 354 -25.65 -11.54 -6.72
C LEU A 354 -26.15 -11.19 -5.32
N ASN A 355 -26.89 -10.09 -5.19
CA ASN A 355 -27.40 -9.62 -3.90
C ASN A 355 -28.57 -10.45 -3.33
N LYS A 356 -29.25 -11.26 -4.15
CA LYS A 356 -30.34 -12.16 -3.70
C LYS A 356 -29.83 -13.54 -3.26
N ASN A 357 -28.62 -13.92 -3.66
CA ASN A 357 -28.05 -15.25 -3.43
C ASN A 357 -26.82 -15.20 -2.48
N ILE A 358 -26.61 -14.08 -1.80
CA ILE A 358 -25.74 -13.91 -0.66
C ILE A 358 -26.62 -13.62 0.57
#